data_2128c2622ffc53d3e2d772384ea0612a
#
_entry.id   2128c2622ffc53d3e2d772384ea0612a
#
_cell.length_a   1.000
_cell.length_b   1.000
_cell.length_c   1.000
_cell.angle_alpha   90.00
_cell.angle_beta   90.00
_cell.angle_gamma   90.00
#
_symmetry.space_group_name_H-M   'P 1'
#
loop_
_entity.id
_entity.type
_entity.pdbx_description
1 polymer ?
#
loop_
_entity_poly.entity_id
_entity_poly.type
_entity_poly.pdbx_seq_one_letter_code
_entity_poly.pdbx_strand_id
1 'polypeptide(L)'
;MIHFNQVSKIFQGKPAVDDLTLQIAEGEFAVLIGTSGSGKSTTLKMINRLIEHDEGKIYFAGEEIQKFKPQDLRRRMGYAIQSIGLFPHWTVEENIATVPQLLKWPRARIRDRVTELLELLHLEPDLFRRRYPHQLSGGQQQRVGVARALAADPEVLLMDEPFGALDPVTRAALQTEIARIHHLSGRTIVLVTHDIDEALALADRIVLLDQGRIVQQGTPLEMLTAPANDFVRDFFGRSDRGIKLLSLGTVAERVRPGSADGEPIAAAMSLREALSVFVARGSERLPVVGEQGEALGVLHFNDLINQKALS
;
A
#
# COMPACT_ATOMS: atom_id res chain seq x y z
N MET A 1 -9.45 14.65 0.58
CA MET A 1 -10.29 13.59 1.20
C MET A 1 -10.18 13.58 2.72
N ILE A 2 -9.00 13.48 3.31
CA ILE A 2 -8.76 13.49 4.76
C ILE A 2 -7.86 14.67 5.10
N HIS A 3 -8.19 15.43 6.17
CA HIS A 3 -7.38 16.56 6.60
C HIS A 3 -7.25 16.58 8.12
N PHE A 4 -6.04 16.52 8.61
CA PHE A 4 -5.64 16.76 10.00
C PHE A 4 -5.20 18.20 10.13
N ASN A 5 -5.75 18.93 11.09
CA ASN A 5 -5.42 20.31 11.38
C ASN A 5 -4.95 20.41 12.83
N GLN A 6 -3.62 20.47 13.04
CA GLN A 6 -2.96 20.60 14.34
C GLN A 6 -3.45 19.57 15.36
N VAL A 7 -3.45 18.29 14.97
CA VAL A 7 -4.03 17.20 15.76
C VAL A 7 -2.99 16.62 16.70
N SER A 8 -3.38 16.50 17.99
CA SER A 8 -2.57 15.84 19.01
C SER A 8 -3.33 14.71 19.67
N LYS A 9 -2.58 13.66 20.04
CA LYS A 9 -3.05 12.54 20.86
C LYS A 9 -2.06 12.20 21.93
N ILE A 10 -2.50 12.26 23.19
CA ILE A 10 -1.67 12.05 24.39
C ILE A 10 -2.13 10.78 25.09
N PHE A 11 -1.20 9.89 25.42
CA PHE A 11 -1.42 8.72 26.26
C PHE A 11 -0.56 8.83 27.51
N GLN A 12 -1.17 8.81 28.67
CA GLN A 12 -0.46 8.86 29.98
C GLN A 12 0.57 10.00 30.05
N GLY A 13 0.19 11.19 29.55
CA GLY A 13 1.06 12.38 29.57
C GLY A 13 2.15 12.41 28.49
N LYS A 14 2.23 11.40 27.59
CA LYS A 14 3.19 11.37 26.48
C LYS A 14 2.44 11.55 25.16
N PRO A 15 2.87 12.47 24.30
CA PRO A 15 2.27 12.63 22.98
C PRO A 15 2.63 11.43 22.09
N ALA A 16 1.63 10.72 21.59
CA ALA A 16 1.78 9.70 20.55
C ALA A 16 1.66 10.31 19.15
N VAL A 17 0.88 11.39 19.04
CA VAL A 17 0.79 12.29 17.87
C VAL A 17 0.82 13.70 18.42
N ASP A 18 1.63 14.58 17.82
CA ASP A 18 1.94 15.90 18.34
C ASP A 18 1.90 16.94 17.20
N ASP A 19 0.89 17.82 17.26
CA ASP A 19 0.64 18.93 16.32
C ASP A 19 0.65 18.49 14.83
N LEU A 20 -0.01 17.35 14.56
CA LEU A 20 -0.02 16.76 13.22
C LEU A 20 -0.92 17.58 12.28
N THR A 21 -0.32 18.13 11.23
CA THR A 21 -1.05 18.74 10.10
C THR A 21 -0.72 17.94 8.84
N LEU A 22 -1.75 17.26 8.30
CA LEU A 22 -1.64 16.35 7.15
C LEU A 22 -2.89 16.43 6.30
N GLN A 23 -2.71 16.56 5.00
CA GLN A 23 -3.82 16.49 4.05
C GLN A 23 -3.59 15.28 3.12
N ILE A 24 -4.59 14.42 2.97
CA ILE A 24 -4.60 13.30 2.01
C ILE A 24 -5.66 13.62 0.97
N ALA A 25 -5.24 13.70 -0.29
CA ALA A 25 -6.13 14.01 -1.40
C ALA A 25 -7.09 12.85 -1.71
N GLU A 26 -8.14 13.13 -2.46
CA GLU A 26 -9.00 12.09 -3.01
C GLU A 26 -8.24 11.33 -4.10
N GLY A 27 -8.35 10.00 -4.11
CA GLY A 27 -7.65 9.15 -5.05
C GLY A 27 -6.16 9.00 -4.78
N GLU A 28 -5.65 9.47 -3.64
CA GLU A 28 -4.22 9.37 -3.29
C GLU A 28 -3.92 8.05 -2.56
N PHE A 29 -2.80 7.42 -2.90
CA PHE A 29 -2.20 6.36 -2.11
C PHE A 29 -1.14 6.96 -1.17
N ALA A 30 -1.55 7.29 0.05
CA ALA A 30 -0.66 7.83 1.08
C ALA A 30 -0.09 6.70 1.96
N VAL A 31 1.22 6.68 2.15
CA VAL A 31 1.88 5.71 3.03
C VAL A 31 2.49 6.42 4.24
N LEU A 32 2.06 6.04 5.44
CA LEU A 32 2.63 6.49 6.71
C LEU A 32 3.74 5.51 7.12
N ILE A 33 4.97 6.00 7.18
CA ILE A 33 6.15 5.21 7.55
C ILE A 33 6.89 5.88 8.72
N GLY A 34 7.74 5.15 9.42
CA GLY A 34 8.54 5.69 10.53
C GLY A 34 8.93 4.63 11.54
N THR A 35 9.67 5.03 12.55
CA THR A 35 10.14 4.15 13.63
C THR A 35 8.99 3.55 14.43
N SER A 36 9.26 2.47 15.18
CA SER A 36 8.27 1.90 16.10
C SER A 36 7.87 2.96 17.14
N GLY A 37 6.58 3.10 17.40
CA GLY A 37 6.07 4.12 18.32
C GLY A 37 5.99 5.54 17.78
N SER A 38 6.27 5.78 16.49
CA SER A 38 6.21 7.13 15.90
C SER A 38 4.80 7.70 15.67
N GLY A 39 3.74 6.99 16.06
CA GLY A 39 2.36 7.49 15.98
C GLY A 39 1.56 7.03 14.76
N LYS A 40 2.11 6.26 13.81
CA LYS A 40 1.47 5.81 12.56
C LYS A 40 0.11 5.16 12.76
N SER A 41 0.06 4.06 13.51
CA SER A 41 -1.19 3.33 13.78
C SER A 41 -2.17 4.16 14.61
N THR A 42 -1.68 5.05 15.48
CA THR A 42 -2.54 6.00 16.21
C THR A 42 -3.19 6.99 15.23
N THR A 43 -2.40 7.57 14.32
CA THR A 43 -2.89 8.46 13.26
C THR A 43 -3.96 7.76 12.40
N LEU A 44 -3.69 6.54 11.96
CA LEU A 44 -4.65 5.74 11.18
C LEU A 44 -5.96 5.50 11.96
N LYS A 45 -5.85 5.13 13.25
CA LYS A 45 -7.01 4.84 14.11
C LYS A 45 -7.82 6.08 14.47
N MET A 46 -7.24 7.28 14.40
CA MET A 46 -7.97 8.53 14.57
C MET A 46 -8.85 8.85 13.36
N ILE A 47 -8.47 8.47 12.15
CA ILE A 47 -9.28 8.71 10.93
C ILE A 47 -10.67 8.07 11.05
N ASN A 48 -10.75 6.83 11.52
CA ASN A 48 -12.02 6.09 11.66
C ASN A 48 -12.62 6.19 13.09
N ARG A 49 -12.10 7.11 13.92
CA ARG A 49 -12.53 7.32 15.31
C ARG A 49 -12.53 6.06 16.17
N LEU A 50 -11.56 5.15 15.95
CA LEU A 50 -11.25 4.10 16.93
C LEU A 50 -10.47 4.65 18.11
N ILE A 51 -9.75 5.74 17.89
CA ILE A 51 -9.09 6.57 18.91
C ILE A 51 -9.57 8.00 18.70
N GLU A 52 -10.05 8.65 19.74
CA GLU A 52 -10.38 10.08 19.70
C GLU A 52 -9.10 10.90 19.91
N HIS A 53 -8.94 11.98 19.13
CA HIS A 53 -7.87 12.96 19.34
C HIS A 53 -8.18 13.86 20.54
N ASP A 54 -7.14 14.46 21.13
CA ASP A 54 -7.28 15.33 22.28
C ASP A 54 -7.32 16.80 21.88
N GLU A 55 -6.56 17.19 20.84
CA GLU A 55 -6.48 18.54 20.32
C GLU A 55 -6.58 18.55 18.79
N GLY A 56 -6.92 19.72 18.22
CA GLY A 56 -7.01 19.92 16.77
C GLY A 56 -8.33 19.42 16.20
N LYS A 57 -8.35 19.22 14.88
CA LYS A 57 -9.54 18.77 14.13
C LYS A 57 -9.17 17.84 13.00
N ILE A 58 -9.99 16.83 12.78
CA ILE A 58 -9.87 15.92 11.64
C ILE A 58 -11.12 16.06 10.79
N TYR A 59 -10.92 16.18 9.47
CA TYR A 59 -11.99 16.25 8.49
C TYR A 59 -11.95 15.06 7.56
N PHE A 60 -13.13 14.60 7.17
CA PHE A 60 -13.34 13.57 6.16
C PHE A 60 -14.35 14.07 5.13
N ALA A 61 -13.97 14.09 3.85
CA ALA A 61 -14.81 14.61 2.76
C ALA A 61 -15.34 16.05 3.04
N GLY A 62 -14.49 16.90 3.63
CA GLY A 62 -14.81 18.29 3.96
C GLY A 62 -15.60 18.50 5.25
N GLU A 63 -16.05 17.43 5.93
CA GLU A 63 -16.80 17.53 7.18
C GLU A 63 -15.98 17.03 8.36
N GLU A 64 -16.03 17.72 9.51
CA GLU A 64 -15.34 17.34 10.74
C GLU A 64 -15.83 15.96 11.23
N ILE A 65 -14.90 15.02 11.48
CA ILE A 65 -15.27 13.63 11.79
C ILE A 65 -16.11 13.47 13.04
N GLN A 66 -16.03 14.41 13.99
CA GLN A 66 -16.83 14.39 15.22
C GLN A 66 -18.32 14.65 14.97
N LYS A 67 -18.69 15.26 13.84
CA LYS A 67 -20.09 15.47 13.45
C LYS A 67 -20.78 14.21 12.95
N PHE A 68 -20.01 13.24 12.47
CA PHE A 68 -20.58 11.95 12.07
C PHE A 68 -20.90 11.09 13.30
N LYS A 69 -21.94 10.28 13.20
CA LYS A 69 -22.07 9.13 14.09
C LYS A 69 -20.93 8.16 13.78
N PRO A 70 -20.19 7.63 14.78
CA PRO A 70 -19.02 6.77 14.52
C PRO A 70 -19.31 5.59 13.59
N GLN A 71 -20.50 4.98 13.71
CA GLN A 71 -20.90 3.86 12.86
C GLN A 71 -21.07 4.28 11.39
N ASP A 72 -21.62 5.45 11.12
CA ASP A 72 -21.86 5.94 9.76
C ASP A 72 -20.52 6.33 9.10
N LEU A 73 -19.62 6.96 9.85
CA LEU A 73 -18.25 7.23 9.39
C LEU A 73 -17.52 5.93 9.01
N ARG A 74 -17.51 4.93 9.90
CA ARG A 74 -16.81 3.66 9.69
C ARG A 74 -17.36 2.84 8.52
N ARG A 75 -18.66 2.98 8.19
CA ARG A 75 -19.27 2.31 7.04
C ARG A 75 -18.78 2.87 5.70
N ARG A 76 -18.28 4.10 5.68
CA ARG A 76 -17.70 4.75 4.49
C ARG A 76 -16.22 4.39 4.30
N MET A 77 -15.61 3.72 5.28
CA MET A 77 -14.18 3.37 5.29
C MET A 77 -14.00 1.86 5.39
N GLY A 78 -13.13 1.31 4.55
CA GLY A 78 -12.61 -0.04 4.75
C GLY A 78 -11.44 -0.01 5.72
N TYR A 79 -11.33 -1.01 6.60
CA TYR A 79 -10.22 -1.08 7.54
C TYR A 79 -9.64 -2.50 7.62
N ALA A 80 -8.43 -2.68 7.10
CA ALA A 80 -7.63 -3.88 7.26
C ALA A 80 -6.69 -3.70 8.45
N ILE A 81 -6.94 -4.44 9.53
CA ILE A 81 -6.20 -4.33 10.80
C ILE A 81 -4.99 -5.26 10.82
N GLN A 82 -3.95 -4.87 11.54
CA GLN A 82 -2.70 -5.62 11.71
C GLN A 82 -2.92 -7.06 12.23
N SER A 83 -3.84 -7.28 13.14
CA SER A 83 -4.14 -8.58 13.77
C SER A 83 -5.15 -9.43 13.00
N ILE A 84 -5.32 -9.24 11.72
CA ILE A 84 -6.29 -9.93 10.82
C ILE A 84 -7.75 -9.76 11.28
N GLY A 85 -8.07 -9.99 12.55
CA GLY A 85 -9.36 -9.72 13.20
C GLY A 85 -10.57 -10.37 12.53
N LEU A 86 -10.42 -11.54 11.90
CA LEU A 86 -11.54 -12.30 11.37
C LEU A 86 -12.37 -12.87 12.52
N PHE A 87 -13.68 -12.93 12.31
CA PHE A 87 -14.58 -13.60 13.26
C PHE A 87 -14.35 -15.11 13.18
N PRO A 88 -13.83 -15.75 14.26
CA PRO A 88 -13.36 -17.14 14.19
C PRO A 88 -14.46 -18.17 13.96
N HIS A 89 -15.70 -17.83 14.33
CA HIS A 89 -16.87 -18.70 14.19
C HIS A 89 -17.66 -18.46 12.90
N TRP A 90 -17.19 -17.57 12.03
CA TRP A 90 -17.79 -17.25 10.75
C TRP A 90 -16.94 -17.79 9.61
N THR A 91 -17.61 -18.20 8.55
CA THR A 91 -16.94 -18.58 7.31
C THR A 91 -16.27 -17.38 6.64
N VAL A 92 -15.45 -17.62 5.63
CA VAL A 92 -14.85 -16.59 4.79
C VAL A 92 -15.94 -15.70 4.17
N GLU A 93 -16.99 -16.29 3.61
CA GLU A 93 -18.12 -15.53 3.04
C GLU A 93 -18.78 -14.61 4.07
N GLU A 94 -19.08 -15.12 5.25
CA GLU A 94 -19.71 -14.35 6.32
C GLU A 94 -18.80 -13.22 6.82
N ASN A 95 -17.50 -13.47 6.93
CA ASN A 95 -16.51 -12.44 7.27
C ASN A 95 -16.49 -11.32 6.24
N ILE A 96 -16.42 -11.64 4.94
CA ILE A 96 -16.40 -10.64 3.86
C ILE A 96 -17.74 -9.90 3.79
N ALA A 97 -18.85 -10.61 3.94
CA ALA A 97 -20.20 -10.07 3.86
C ALA A 97 -20.60 -9.14 5.01
N THR A 98 -19.78 -9.01 6.07
CA THR A 98 -20.15 -8.31 7.31
C THR A 98 -20.69 -6.89 7.06
N VAL A 99 -19.92 -6.04 6.38
CA VAL A 99 -20.32 -4.64 6.16
C VAL A 99 -21.43 -4.52 5.12
N PRO A 100 -21.41 -5.22 3.97
CA PRO A 100 -22.55 -5.29 3.05
C PRO A 100 -23.87 -5.70 3.71
N GLN A 101 -23.85 -6.65 4.64
CA GLN A 101 -25.06 -7.05 5.42
C GLN A 101 -25.54 -5.92 6.34
N LEU A 102 -24.64 -5.23 7.04
CA LEU A 102 -24.98 -4.07 7.86
C LEU A 102 -25.58 -2.92 7.02
N LEU A 103 -25.17 -2.79 5.77
CA LEU A 103 -25.73 -1.86 4.78
C LEU A 103 -27.01 -2.38 4.11
N LYS A 104 -27.48 -3.57 4.51
CA LYS A 104 -28.70 -4.21 3.99
C LYS A 104 -28.68 -4.42 2.46
N TRP A 105 -27.51 -4.76 1.91
CA TRP A 105 -27.42 -5.10 0.50
C TRP A 105 -28.24 -6.37 0.18
N PRO A 106 -28.81 -6.47 -1.03
CA PRO A 106 -29.48 -7.69 -1.48
C PRO A 106 -28.55 -8.91 -1.43
N ARG A 107 -29.05 -10.06 -1.01
CA ARG A 107 -28.24 -11.30 -0.88
C ARG A 107 -27.50 -11.69 -2.16
N ALA A 108 -28.13 -11.52 -3.32
CA ALA A 108 -27.51 -11.79 -4.60
C ALA A 108 -26.27 -10.91 -4.82
N ARG A 109 -26.40 -9.59 -4.60
CA ARG A 109 -25.28 -8.64 -4.70
C ARG A 109 -24.13 -8.97 -3.75
N ILE A 110 -24.45 -9.38 -2.51
CA ILE A 110 -23.43 -9.80 -1.54
C ILE A 110 -22.67 -11.01 -2.04
N ARG A 111 -23.38 -12.03 -2.53
CA ARG A 111 -22.77 -13.26 -3.03
C ARG A 111 -21.84 -12.98 -4.21
N ASP A 112 -22.29 -12.18 -5.17
CA ASP A 112 -21.51 -11.83 -6.35
C ASP A 112 -20.27 -11.01 -5.96
N ARG A 113 -20.42 -10.06 -5.02
CA ARG A 113 -19.28 -9.27 -4.50
C ARG A 113 -18.27 -10.13 -3.74
N VAL A 114 -18.70 -11.11 -2.97
CA VAL A 114 -17.81 -12.06 -2.29
C VAL A 114 -17.02 -12.89 -3.31
N THR A 115 -17.68 -13.36 -4.38
CA THR A 115 -16.99 -14.09 -5.46
C THR A 115 -15.93 -13.23 -6.11
N GLU A 116 -16.29 -12.02 -6.56
CA GLU A 116 -15.39 -11.06 -7.16
C GLU A 116 -14.14 -10.80 -6.29
N LEU A 117 -14.32 -10.56 -4.99
CA LEU A 117 -13.22 -10.28 -4.08
C LEU A 117 -12.33 -11.49 -3.79
N LEU A 118 -12.90 -12.69 -3.76
CA LEU A 118 -12.12 -13.91 -3.61
C LEU A 118 -11.26 -14.15 -4.84
N GLU A 119 -11.82 -14.02 -6.04
CA GLU A 119 -11.10 -14.13 -7.31
C GLU A 119 -9.99 -13.09 -7.41
N LEU A 120 -10.31 -11.81 -7.11
CA LEU A 120 -9.38 -10.69 -7.10
C LEU A 120 -8.16 -10.96 -6.22
N LEU A 121 -8.36 -11.61 -5.07
CA LEU A 121 -7.30 -11.89 -4.10
C LEU A 121 -6.72 -13.32 -4.23
N HIS A 122 -6.93 -13.97 -5.39
CA HIS A 122 -6.42 -15.31 -5.69
C HIS A 122 -6.80 -16.37 -4.64
N LEU A 123 -8.06 -16.30 -4.18
CA LEU A 123 -8.69 -17.29 -3.32
C LEU A 123 -9.85 -17.95 -4.09
N GLU A 124 -9.64 -19.17 -4.58
CA GLU A 124 -10.64 -19.93 -5.33
C GLU A 124 -11.99 -19.96 -4.58
N PRO A 125 -13.07 -19.32 -5.11
CA PRO A 125 -14.34 -19.17 -4.37
C PRO A 125 -14.94 -20.48 -3.89
N ASP A 126 -14.93 -21.53 -4.72
CA ASP A 126 -15.51 -22.81 -4.38
C ASP A 126 -14.76 -23.53 -3.26
N LEU A 127 -13.45 -23.31 -3.17
CA LEU A 127 -12.61 -23.90 -2.12
C LEU A 127 -12.64 -23.11 -0.82
N PHE A 128 -12.69 -21.76 -0.89
CA PHE A 128 -12.45 -20.91 0.28
C PHE A 128 -13.72 -20.38 0.92
N ARG A 129 -14.77 -20.13 0.17
CA ARG A 129 -16.01 -19.48 0.61
C ARG A 129 -16.56 -20.02 1.95
N ARG A 130 -16.57 -21.35 2.11
CA ARG A 130 -17.15 -22.04 3.27
C ARG A 130 -16.14 -22.38 4.37
N ARG A 131 -14.86 -22.06 4.17
CA ARG A 131 -13.83 -22.31 5.19
C ARG A 131 -13.96 -21.32 6.35
N TYR A 132 -13.51 -21.77 7.50
CA TYR A 132 -13.39 -20.96 8.70
C TYR A 132 -11.95 -20.42 8.83
N PRO A 133 -11.70 -19.32 9.58
CA PRO A 133 -10.37 -18.76 9.73
C PRO A 133 -9.29 -19.77 10.17
N HIS A 134 -9.61 -20.67 11.10
CA HIS A 134 -8.67 -21.70 11.56
C HIS A 134 -8.25 -22.73 10.48
N GLN A 135 -8.95 -22.79 9.36
CA GLN A 135 -8.65 -23.65 8.20
C GLN A 135 -7.79 -22.92 7.14
N LEU A 136 -7.39 -21.70 7.41
CA LEU A 136 -6.64 -20.84 6.51
C LEU A 136 -5.21 -20.63 7.03
N SER A 137 -4.23 -20.54 6.11
CA SER A 137 -2.90 -20.02 6.46
C SER A 137 -2.99 -18.55 6.88
N GLY A 138 -1.98 -18.02 7.59
CA GLY A 138 -1.91 -16.61 7.97
C GLY A 138 -2.08 -15.66 6.78
N GLY A 139 -1.40 -15.96 5.66
CA GLY A 139 -1.52 -15.18 4.42
C GLY A 139 -2.90 -15.24 3.77
N GLN A 140 -3.59 -16.40 3.84
CA GLN A 140 -4.97 -16.51 3.38
C GLN A 140 -5.93 -15.72 4.26
N GLN A 141 -5.75 -15.77 5.58
CA GLN A 141 -6.53 -14.96 6.52
C GLN A 141 -6.34 -13.46 6.26
N GLN A 142 -5.10 -13.02 5.99
CA GLN A 142 -4.80 -11.61 5.67
C GLN A 142 -5.54 -11.17 4.41
N ARG A 143 -5.50 -11.96 3.34
CA ARG A 143 -6.25 -11.69 2.09
C ARG A 143 -7.76 -11.61 2.33
N VAL A 144 -8.33 -12.48 3.15
CA VAL A 144 -9.74 -12.40 3.56
C VAL A 144 -10.02 -11.12 4.36
N GLY A 145 -9.08 -10.67 5.21
CA GLY A 145 -9.17 -9.40 5.93
C GLY A 145 -9.22 -8.18 4.99
N VAL A 146 -8.40 -8.19 3.93
CA VAL A 146 -8.42 -7.17 2.87
C VAL A 146 -9.72 -7.24 2.06
N ALA A 147 -10.18 -8.45 1.69
CA ALA A 147 -11.47 -8.64 1.02
C ALA A 147 -12.62 -8.04 1.84
N ARG A 148 -12.65 -8.30 3.14
CA ARG A 148 -13.65 -7.73 4.05
C ARG A 148 -13.61 -6.21 4.09
N ALA A 149 -12.42 -5.61 4.10
CA ALA A 149 -12.26 -4.17 4.10
C ALA A 149 -12.76 -3.53 2.78
N LEU A 150 -12.63 -4.23 1.66
CA LEU A 150 -13.08 -3.78 0.33
C LEU A 150 -14.57 -4.09 0.05
N ALA A 151 -15.22 -4.93 0.85
CA ALA A 151 -16.50 -5.54 0.50
C ALA A 151 -17.64 -4.53 0.27
N ALA A 152 -17.69 -3.49 1.08
CA ALA A 152 -18.75 -2.47 1.02
C ALA A 152 -18.47 -1.33 0.04
N ASP A 153 -17.45 -1.45 -0.80
CA ASP A 153 -17.04 -0.42 -1.75
C ASP A 153 -16.72 0.93 -1.06
N PRO A 154 -15.76 0.95 -0.11
CA PRO A 154 -15.49 2.13 0.71
C PRO A 154 -14.86 3.27 -0.09
N GLU A 155 -15.09 4.52 0.37
CA GLU A 155 -14.47 5.72 -0.19
C GLU A 155 -12.97 5.80 0.14
N VAL A 156 -12.58 5.28 1.29
CA VAL A 156 -11.18 5.22 1.77
C VAL A 156 -10.88 3.83 2.30
N LEU A 157 -9.74 3.30 1.93
CA LEU A 157 -9.19 2.06 2.48
C LEU A 157 -8.05 2.39 3.44
N LEU A 158 -8.23 2.04 4.70
CA LEU A 158 -7.23 2.16 5.76
C LEU A 158 -6.57 0.79 5.98
N MET A 159 -5.25 0.72 5.98
CA MET A 159 -4.51 -0.53 6.16
C MET A 159 -3.40 -0.35 7.19
N ASP A 160 -3.43 -1.16 8.25
CA ASP A 160 -2.43 -1.16 9.33
C ASP A 160 -1.56 -2.41 9.19
N GLU A 161 -0.35 -2.26 8.63
CA GLU A 161 0.63 -3.33 8.35
C GLU A 161 0.04 -4.58 7.66
N PRO A 162 -0.66 -4.43 6.51
CA PRO A 162 -1.42 -5.53 5.91
C PRO A 162 -0.56 -6.65 5.33
N PHE A 163 0.75 -6.44 5.18
CA PHE A 163 1.67 -7.39 4.55
C PHE A 163 2.59 -8.10 5.55
N GLY A 164 2.59 -7.69 6.81
CA GLY A 164 3.59 -8.13 7.80
C GLY A 164 3.62 -9.63 8.09
N ALA A 165 2.49 -10.33 7.95
CA ALA A 165 2.38 -11.77 8.22
C ALA A 165 2.53 -12.65 6.96
N LEU A 166 2.91 -12.06 5.80
CA LEU A 166 2.98 -12.76 4.52
C LEU A 166 4.39 -13.23 4.19
N ASP A 167 4.49 -14.39 3.55
CA ASP A 167 5.71 -14.80 2.87
C ASP A 167 6.01 -13.86 1.68
N PRO A 168 7.27 -13.78 1.20
CA PRO A 168 7.65 -12.81 0.16
C PRO A 168 6.84 -12.93 -1.14
N VAL A 169 6.49 -14.13 -1.58
CA VAL A 169 5.74 -14.35 -2.84
C VAL A 169 4.30 -13.86 -2.69
N THR A 170 3.63 -14.28 -1.62
CA THR A 170 2.26 -13.85 -1.32
C THR A 170 2.18 -12.33 -1.08
N ARG A 171 3.21 -11.74 -0.43
CA ARG A 171 3.32 -10.30 -0.19
C ARG A 171 3.37 -9.55 -1.52
N ALA A 172 4.28 -9.90 -2.42
CA ALA A 172 4.42 -9.26 -3.72
C ALA A 172 3.13 -9.35 -4.55
N ALA A 173 2.46 -10.51 -4.56
CA ALA A 173 1.20 -10.69 -5.25
C ALA A 173 0.09 -9.77 -4.67
N LEU A 174 -0.03 -9.68 -3.34
CA LEU A 174 -1.03 -8.81 -2.71
C LEU A 174 -0.73 -7.32 -2.93
N GLN A 175 0.52 -6.90 -2.90
CA GLN A 175 0.94 -5.53 -3.21
C GLN A 175 0.54 -5.16 -4.65
N THR A 176 0.81 -6.02 -5.61
CA THR A 176 0.41 -5.84 -7.01
C THR A 176 -1.10 -5.68 -7.15
N GLU A 177 -1.89 -6.53 -6.47
CA GLU A 177 -3.35 -6.43 -6.51
C GLU A 177 -3.89 -5.15 -5.86
N ILE A 178 -3.32 -4.72 -4.74
CA ILE A 178 -3.72 -3.46 -4.09
C ILE A 178 -3.37 -2.26 -4.97
N ALA A 179 -2.19 -2.23 -5.60
CA ALA A 179 -1.82 -1.21 -6.57
C ALA A 179 -2.79 -1.20 -7.77
N ARG A 180 -3.14 -2.38 -8.31
CA ARG A 180 -4.12 -2.50 -9.39
C ARG A 180 -5.51 -1.99 -9.00
N ILE A 181 -5.99 -2.34 -7.79
CA ILE A 181 -7.26 -1.84 -7.26
C ILE A 181 -7.23 -0.31 -7.17
N HIS A 182 -6.16 0.27 -6.66
CA HIS A 182 -5.98 1.70 -6.57
C HIS A 182 -6.05 2.37 -7.94
N HIS A 183 -5.24 1.93 -8.91
CA HIS A 183 -5.21 2.49 -10.26
C HIS A 183 -6.56 2.38 -10.99
N LEU A 184 -7.26 1.24 -10.88
CA LEU A 184 -8.53 1.03 -11.57
C LEU A 184 -9.71 1.77 -10.93
N SER A 185 -9.71 1.91 -9.60
CA SER A 185 -10.83 2.47 -8.87
C SER A 185 -10.66 3.94 -8.48
N GLY A 186 -9.44 4.48 -8.53
CA GLY A 186 -9.12 5.83 -8.04
C GLY A 186 -9.41 6.04 -6.56
N ARG A 187 -9.42 4.95 -5.74
CA ARG A 187 -9.74 5.06 -4.32
C ARG A 187 -8.60 5.65 -3.52
N THR A 188 -8.97 6.42 -2.51
CA THR A 188 -8.00 6.88 -1.52
C THR A 188 -7.56 5.72 -0.64
N ILE A 189 -6.26 5.52 -0.51
CA ILE A 189 -5.67 4.48 0.35
C ILE A 189 -4.74 5.14 1.35
N VAL A 190 -4.84 4.74 2.62
CA VAL A 190 -3.89 5.12 3.68
C VAL A 190 -3.29 3.85 4.24
N LEU A 191 -2.03 3.62 3.96
CA LEU A 191 -1.27 2.46 4.41
C LEU A 191 -0.30 2.85 5.52
N VAL A 192 -0.29 2.08 6.59
CA VAL A 192 0.78 2.11 7.59
C VAL A 192 1.68 0.91 7.36
N THR A 193 2.97 1.16 7.26
CA THR A 193 4.00 0.11 7.19
C THR A 193 5.29 0.56 7.86
N HIS A 194 6.16 -0.38 8.20
CA HIS A 194 7.56 -0.14 8.59
C HIS A 194 8.54 -0.56 7.49
N ASP A 195 8.05 -1.13 6.39
CA ASP A 195 8.84 -1.59 5.26
C ASP A 195 9.00 -0.45 4.23
N ILE A 196 10.25 -0.07 3.97
CA ILE A 196 10.59 1.01 3.05
C ILE A 196 10.31 0.60 1.60
N ASP A 197 10.57 -0.66 1.24
CA ASP A 197 10.35 -1.15 -0.12
C ASP A 197 8.84 -1.16 -0.45
N GLU A 198 7.97 -1.48 0.52
CA GLU A 198 6.51 -1.34 0.38
C GLU A 198 6.10 0.11 0.12
N ALA A 199 6.64 1.05 0.91
CA ALA A 199 6.33 2.47 0.76
C ALA A 199 6.79 3.00 -0.61
N LEU A 200 7.99 2.63 -1.05
CA LEU A 200 8.53 3.07 -2.34
C LEU A 200 7.75 2.47 -3.53
N ALA A 201 7.24 1.24 -3.39
CA ALA A 201 6.52 0.55 -4.47
C ALA A 201 5.07 0.98 -4.63
N LEU A 202 4.41 1.42 -3.56
CA LEU A 202 2.95 1.62 -3.55
C LEU A 202 2.52 3.08 -3.44
N ALA A 203 3.35 3.95 -2.86
CA ALA A 203 2.92 5.30 -2.51
C ALA A 203 2.95 6.28 -3.69
N ASP A 204 1.89 7.07 -3.84
CA ASP A 204 1.97 8.35 -4.53
C ASP A 204 2.74 9.35 -3.65
N ARG A 205 2.48 9.30 -2.34
CA ARG A 205 3.17 10.12 -1.34
C ARG A 205 3.47 9.34 -0.07
N ILE A 206 4.69 9.50 0.42
CA ILE A 206 5.18 8.96 1.67
C ILE A 206 5.18 10.06 2.73
N VAL A 207 4.70 9.74 3.93
CA VAL A 207 4.73 10.59 5.11
C VAL A 207 5.58 9.91 6.17
N LEU A 208 6.78 10.42 6.40
CA LEU A 208 7.69 9.90 7.43
C LEU A 208 7.38 10.56 8.77
N LEU A 209 7.02 9.73 9.73
CA LEU A 209 6.71 10.12 11.10
C LEU A 209 7.84 9.70 12.05
N ASP A 210 8.21 10.60 12.95
CA ASP A 210 9.05 10.29 14.09
C ASP A 210 8.56 11.04 15.34
N GLN A 211 8.54 10.38 16.48
CA GLN A 211 8.09 10.94 17.76
C GLN A 211 6.76 11.71 17.69
N GLY A 212 5.79 11.19 16.93
CA GLY A 212 4.46 11.78 16.79
C GLY A 212 4.37 12.95 15.79
N ARG A 213 5.45 13.35 15.14
CA ARG A 213 5.51 14.48 14.21
C ARG A 213 5.89 14.04 12.79
N ILE A 214 5.47 14.81 11.79
CA ILE A 214 5.95 14.63 10.42
C ILE A 214 7.37 15.19 10.30
N VAL A 215 8.31 14.34 9.89
CA VAL A 215 9.69 14.72 9.61
C VAL A 215 9.84 15.19 8.17
N GLN A 216 9.25 14.44 7.25
CA GLN A 216 9.20 14.78 5.82
C GLN A 216 8.01 14.09 5.17
N GLN A 217 7.46 14.73 4.15
CA GLN A 217 6.50 14.13 3.24
C GLN A 217 6.86 14.49 1.81
N GLY A 218 6.61 13.56 0.87
CA GLY A 218 6.92 13.76 -0.54
C GLY A 218 6.70 12.49 -1.34
N THR A 219 6.92 12.55 -2.64
CA THR A 219 6.92 11.39 -3.52
C THR A 219 8.07 10.43 -3.16
N PRO A 220 7.98 9.13 -3.51
CA PRO A 220 9.09 8.19 -3.34
C PRO A 220 10.43 8.73 -3.86
N LEU A 221 10.41 9.39 -5.01
CA LEU A 221 11.60 9.99 -5.60
C LEU A 221 12.16 11.12 -4.74
N GLU A 222 11.33 12.06 -4.26
CA GLU A 222 11.76 13.16 -3.39
C GLU A 222 12.34 12.65 -2.07
N MET A 223 11.73 11.61 -1.46
CA MET A 223 12.25 11.00 -0.24
C MET A 223 13.68 10.45 -0.40
N LEU A 224 13.98 9.89 -1.57
CA LEU A 224 15.29 9.35 -1.89
C LEU A 224 16.28 10.43 -2.37
N THR A 225 15.85 11.42 -3.15
CA THR A 225 16.76 12.38 -3.81
C THR A 225 17.00 13.66 -3.03
N ALA A 226 16.01 14.09 -2.24
CA ALA A 226 16.02 15.34 -1.48
C ALA A 226 15.64 15.12 0.00
N PRO A 227 16.40 14.28 0.76
CA PRO A 227 16.12 14.07 2.18
C PRO A 227 16.31 15.38 2.96
N ALA A 228 15.32 15.73 3.79
CA ALA A 228 15.28 16.98 4.56
C ALA A 228 16.40 17.09 5.60
N ASN A 229 16.88 15.95 6.12
CA ASN A 229 17.94 15.88 7.12
C ASN A 229 18.63 14.50 7.11
N ASP A 230 19.62 14.34 7.99
CA ASP A 230 20.38 13.08 8.10
C ASP A 230 19.54 11.92 8.60
N PHE A 231 18.54 12.16 9.46
CA PHE A 231 17.62 11.11 9.92
C PHE A 231 16.83 10.50 8.73
N VAL A 232 16.27 11.33 7.86
CA VAL A 232 15.57 10.87 6.65
C VAL A 232 16.51 10.07 5.75
N ARG A 233 17.73 10.60 5.53
CA ARG A 233 18.76 9.94 4.71
C ARG A 233 19.12 8.57 5.26
N ASP A 234 19.27 8.46 6.58
CA ASP A 234 19.64 7.20 7.23
C ASP A 234 18.47 6.22 7.28
N PHE A 235 17.26 6.74 7.49
CA PHE A 235 16.04 5.93 7.50
C PHE A 235 15.82 5.22 6.15
N PHE A 236 16.01 5.93 5.03
CA PHE A 236 15.88 5.32 3.70
C PHE A 236 17.14 4.53 3.25
N GLY A 237 18.22 4.53 4.04
CA GLY A 237 19.44 3.76 3.80
C GLY A 237 20.45 4.49 2.89
N ARG A 238 21.63 4.80 3.45
CA ARG A 238 22.73 5.48 2.72
C ARG A 238 23.36 4.59 1.65
N SER A 239 23.54 3.30 1.95
CA SER A 239 24.32 2.37 1.14
C SER A 239 23.55 1.78 -0.05
N ASP A 240 22.24 1.65 0.06
CA ASP A 240 21.39 1.00 -0.93
C ASP A 240 20.43 1.95 -1.66
N ARG A 241 20.57 3.25 -1.43
CA ARG A 241 19.78 4.31 -2.08
C ARG A 241 19.77 4.20 -3.61
N GLY A 242 20.92 3.88 -4.23
CA GLY A 242 21.01 3.68 -5.67
C GLY A 242 20.13 2.52 -6.15
N ILE A 243 20.11 1.43 -5.38
CA ILE A 243 19.30 0.25 -5.67
C ILE A 243 17.81 0.57 -5.49
N LYS A 244 17.44 1.34 -4.46
CA LYS A 244 16.07 1.80 -4.24
C LYS A 244 15.58 2.76 -5.34
N LEU A 245 16.45 3.62 -5.86
CA LEU A 245 16.12 4.47 -7.02
C LEU A 245 15.82 3.63 -8.27
N LEU A 246 16.51 2.51 -8.47
CA LEU A 246 16.22 1.59 -9.57
C LEU A 246 14.86 0.89 -9.41
N SER A 247 14.33 0.77 -8.21
CA SER A 247 12.98 0.19 -8.03
C SER A 247 11.84 1.13 -8.43
N LEU A 248 12.11 2.44 -8.58
CA LEU A 248 11.12 3.43 -8.98
C LEU A 248 10.95 3.55 -10.50
N GLY A 249 11.91 3.06 -11.29
CA GLY A 249 11.85 3.09 -12.75
C GLY A 249 11.62 1.72 -13.37
N THR A 250 11.11 1.71 -14.60
CA THR A 250 10.88 0.50 -15.39
C THR A 250 11.87 0.37 -16.54
N VAL A 251 12.02 -0.86 -17.03
CA VAL A 251 12.84 -1.16 -18.21
C VAL A 251 12.35 -0.37 -19.43
N ALA A 252 11.02 -0.21 -19.59
CA ALA A 252 10.42 0.54 -20.70
C ALA A 252 10.97 1.95 -20.86
N GLU A 253 11.31 2.63 -19.76
CA GLU A 253 11.82 4.00 -19.76
C GLU A 253 13.24 4.12 -20.35
N ARG A 254 13.95 3.00 -20.49
CA ARG A 254 15.38 2.97 -20.85
C ARG A 254 15.70 2.05 -22.02
N VAL A 255 14.68 1.51 -22.69
CA VAL A 255 14.85 0.69 -23.90
C VAL A 255 15.44 1.55 -25.02
N ARG A 256 16.45 1.01 -25.71
CA ARG A 256 17.03 1.60 -26.92
C ARG A 256 16.75 0.72 -28.13
N PRO A 257 16.68 1.29 -29.33
CA PRO A 257 16.64 0.50 -30.55
C PRO A 257 17.87 -0.41 -30.65
N GLY A 258 17.65 -1.67 -31.03
CA GLY A 258 18.72 -2.65 -31.19
C GLY A 258 18.23 -4.06 -30.95
N SER A 259 19.17 -5.02 -31.05
CA SER A 259 18.94 -6.43 -30.75
C SER A 259 20.06 -6.96 -29.86
N ALA A 260 19.73 -7.93 -29.04
CA ALA A 260 20.68 -8.69 -28.23
C ALA A 260 20.24 -10.16 -28.23
N ASP A 261 21.22 -11.05 -28.06
CA ASP A 261 20.95 -12.47 -27.88
C ASP A 261 20.58 -12.79 -26.45
N GLY A 262 19.81 -13.85 -26.26
CA GLY A 262 19.42 -14.35 -24.94
C GLY A 262 17.92 -14.27 -24.69
N GLU A 263 17.51 -14.72 -23.50
CA GLU A 263 16.11 -14.70 -23.07
C GLU A 263 15.68 -13.25 -22.79
N PRO A 264 14.57 -12.79 -23.39
CA PRO A 264 14.12 -11.41 -23.22
C PRO A 264 13.59 -11.14 -21.80
N ILE A 265 13.65 -9.87 -21.41
CA ILE A 265 13.03 -9.37 -20.18
C ILE A 265 11.79 -8.52 -20.54
N ALA A 266 10.82 -8.45 -19.63
CA ALA A 266 9.62 -7.66 -19.84
C ALA A 266 9.89 -6.15 -19.69
N ALA A 267 9.28 -5.34 -20.54
CA ALA A 267 9.37 -3.88 -20.48
C ALA A 267 8.82 -3.31 -19.15
N ALA A 268 7.81 -3.97 -18.56
CA ALA A 268 7.23 -3.59 -17.28
C ALA A 268 8.10 -3.96 -16.04
N MET A 269 9.17 -4.74 -16.24
CA MET A 269 10.10 -5.11 -15.16
C MET A 269 10.76 -3.86 -14.57
N SER A 270 10.96 -3.82 -13.24
CA SER A 270 11.71 -2.73 -12.60
C SER A 270 13.19 -2.76 -13.01
N LEU A 271 13.84 -1.58 -12.99
CA LEU A 271 15.28 -1.50 -13.26
C LEU A 271 16.11 -2.24 -12.19
N ARG A 272 15.58 -2.37 -10.96
CA ARG A 272 16.20 -3.17 -9.88
C ARG A 272 16.20 -4.67 -10.22
N GLU A 273 15.09 -5.19 -10.71
CA GLU A 273 15.02 -6.59 -11.17
C GLU A 273 15.90 -6.82 -12.39
N ALA A 274 15.89 -5.89 -13.36
CA ALA A 274 16.77 -5.95 -14.52
C ALA A 274 18.25 -5.97 -14.11
N LEU A 275 18.66 -5.19 -13.10
CA LEU A 275 20.01 -5.26 -12.54
C LEU A 275 20.35 -6.67 -12.05
N SER A 276 19.43 -7.33 -11.35
CA SER A 276 19.61 -8.70 -10.86
C SER A 276 19.79 -9.69 -12.02
N VAL A 277 19.04 -9.51 -13.13
CA VAL A 277 19.19 -10.33 -14.33
C VAL A 277 20.55 -10.09 -15.00
N PHE A 278 21.00 -8.84 -15.12
CA PHE A 278 22.33 -8.52 -15.65
C PHE A 278 23.43 -9.21 -14.87
N VAL A 279 23.39 -9.11 -13.54
CA VAL A 279 24.39 -9.74 -12.66
C VAL A 279 24.35 -11.26 -12.78
N ALA A 280 23.17 -11.86 -12.77
CA ALA A 280 23.02 -13.32 -12.84
C ALA A 280 23.48 -13.90 -14.18
N ARG A 281 23.27 -13.16 -15.30
CA ARG A 281 23.64 -13.63 -16.65
C ARG A 281 25.05 -13.20 -17.07
N GLY A 282 25.68 -12.27 -16.37
CA GLY A 282 26.96 -11.67 -16.76
C GLY A 282 26.91 -10.96 -18.13
N SER A 283 25.73 -10.44 -18.50
CA SER A 283 25.48 -9.82 -19.80
C SER A 283 25.65 -8.31 -19.73
N GLU A 284 26.03 -7.65 -20.82
CA GLU A 284 26.06 -6.20 -20.92
C GLU A 284 24.78 -5.64 -21.56
N ARG A 285 23.99 -6.49 -22.21
CA ARG A 285 22.74 -6.13 -22.93
C ARG A 285 21.70 -7.22 -22.71
N LEU A 286 20.43 -6.80 -22.57
CA LEU A 286 19.31 -7.71 -22.45
C LEU A 286 18.25 -7.33 -23.51
N PRO A 287 17.73 -8.28 -24.29
CA PRO A 287 16.61 -8.03 -25.19
C PRO A 287 15.36 -7.74 -24.39
N VAL A 288 14.53 -6.80 -24.87
CA VAL A 288 13.31 -6.34 -24.18
C VAL A 288 12.09 -6.61 -25.02
N VAL A 289 11.04 -7.16 -24.40
CA VAL A 289 9.75 -7.43 -25.04
C VAL A 289 8.61 -6.70 -24.32
N GLY A 290 7.59 -6.34 -25.08
CA GLY A 290 6.34 -5.79 -24.57
C GLY A 290 5.39 -6.88 -24.03
N GLU A 291 4.19 -6.47 -23.66
CA GLU A 291 3.18 -7.35 -23.04
C GLU A 291 2.69 -8.46 -24.00
N GLN A 292 2.70 -8.23 -25.31
CA GLN A 292 2.29 -9.19 -26.32
C GLN A 292 3.45 -10.01 -26.89
N GLY A 293 4.66 -9.87 -26.31
CA GLY A 293 5.88 -10.56 -26.77
C GLY A 293 6.57 -9.89 -27.96
N GLU A 294 6.14 -8.71 -28.39
CA GLU A 294 6.78 -7.92 -29.44
C GLU A 294 8.14 -7.39 -28.97
N ALA A 295 9.14 -7.43 -29.86
CA ALA A 295 10.48 -6.91 -29.55
C ALA A 295 10.46 -5.38 -29.52
N LEU A 296 10.80 -4.79 -28.36
CA LEU A 296 10.86 -3.34 -28.19
C LEU A 296 12.27 -2.78 -28.38
N GLY A 297 13.30 -3.60 -28.20
CA GLY A 297 14.69 -3.19 -28.33
C GLY A 297 15.60 -3.86 -27.29
N VAL A 298 16.55 -3.11 -26.77
CA VAL A 298 17.57 -3.60 -25.86
C VAL A 298 17.77 -2.65 -24.67
N LEU A 299 17.98 -3.22 -23.50
CA LEU A 299 18.44 -2.51 -22.31
C LEU A 299 19.96 -2.75 -22.16
N HIS A 300 20.74 -1.68 -21.95
CA HIS A 300 22.16 -1.77 -21.66
C HIS A 300 22.43 -1.65 -20.16
N PHE A 301 23.39 -2.39 -19.62
CA PHE A 301 23.79 -2.30 -18.22
C PHE A 301 24.17 -0.86 -17.80
N ASN A 302 24.89 -0.13 -18.67
CA ASN A 302 25.28 1.25 -18.41
C ASN A 302 24.09 2.22 -18.31
N ASP A 303 22.91 1.88 -18.84
CA ASP A 303 21.71 2.71 -18.75
C ASP A 303 21.09 2.68 -17.35
N LEU A 304 21.41 1.65 -16.53
CA LEU A 304 21.01 1.60 -15.13
C LEU A 304 21.72 2.65 -14.27
N ILE A 305 22.96 3.02 -14.64
CA ILE A 305 23.84 3.89 -13.85
C ILE A 305 23.66 5.36 -14.25
N ASN A 306 23.23 5.65 -15.48
CA ASN A 306 23.08 7.02 -16.00
C ASN A 306 21.81 7.69 -15.48
N GLN A 307 21.93 8.50 -14.43
CA GLN A 307 20.83 9.24 -13.77
C GLN A 307 20.24 10.40 -14.61
N LYS A 308 20.70 10.67 -15.83
CA LYS A 308 20.22 11.79 -16.67
C LYS A 308 18.76 11.66 -17.16
N ALA A 309 18.05 10.61 -16.81
CA ALA A 309 16.66 10.36 -17.22
C ALA A 309 15.62 10.46 -16.08
N LEU A 310 16.02 10.94 -14.90
CA LEU A 310 15.11 11.15 -13.75
C LEU A 310 14.88 12.66 -13.48
N SER A 311 15.15 13.52 -14.47
CA SER A 311 14.92 14.96 -14.39
C SER A 311 13.76 15.39 -15.27
#